data_470fd746f5cfb5f8a1a503ecca138f49
#
_entry.id   470fd746f5cfb5f8a1a503ecca138f49
#
_cell.length_a   1.000
_cell.length_b   1.000
_cell.length_c   1.000
_cell.angle_alpha   90.00
_cell.angle_beta   90.00
_cell.angle_gamma   90.00
#
_symmetry.space_group_name_H-M   'P 1'
#
loop_
_entity.id
_entity.type
_entity.pdbx_description
1 polymer ?
#
loop_
_entity_poly.entity_id
_entity_poly.type
_entity_poly.pdbx_seq_one_letter_code
_entity_poly.pdbx_strand_id
1 'polypeptide(L)'
;MSSIDAEALYRALLEQIRAVYGEKLGAGQDGAQGAVLAGIYSGGAWLAERLARDLNLPSFGVVNVALHRDDYAKKGLHSQASPTSLPFPVDQSRIVLVDDVLYTGRTIRAALNELYDYGRPASVELAVLADRGGRELPVAARFVGGTVNVPADATLVLAREEGGAAGQQRFTFHTEARVD
;
A
#
# COMPACT_ATOMS: atom_id res chain seq x y z
N MET A 1 -4.20 -26.42 2.80
CA MET A 1 -4.28 -25.02 2.34
C MET A 1 -3.00 -24.69 1.60
N SER A 2 -3.13 -24.24 0.36
CA SER A 2 -1.98 -23.70 -0.35
C SER A 2 -1.59 -22.38 0.31
N SER A 3 -0.32 -22.25 0.69
CA SER A 3 0.22 -21.01 1.21
C SER A 3 0.19 -19.93 0.12
N ILE A 4 -0.19 -18.70 0.50
CA ILE A 4 -0.18 -17.55 -0.40
C ILE A 4 1.27 -17.11 -0.59
N ASP A 5 1.75 -17.15 -1.82
CA ASP A 5 3.12 -16.77 -2.17
C ASP A 5 3.21 -15.25 -2.37
N ALA A 6 3.58 -14.54 -1.29
CA ALA A 6 3.70 -13.09 -1.30
C ALA A 6 4.73 -12.58 -2.32
N GLU A 7 5.82 -13.30 -2.53
CA GLU A 7 6.84 -12.91 -3.50
C GLU A 7 6.35 -13.02 -4.95
N ALA A 8 5.56 -14.05 -5.25
CA ALA A 8 4.93 -14.18 -6.58
C ALA A 8 3.93 -13.05 -6.82
N LEU A 9 3.13 -12.71 -5.81
CA LEU A 9 2.19 -11.59 -5.90
C LEU A 9 2.94 -10.25 -6.08
N TYR A 10 4.06 -10.08 -5.38
CA TYR A 10 4.88 -8.88 -5.51
C TYR A 10 5.43 -8.73 -6.94
N ARG A 11 5.96 -9.79 -7.52
CA ARG A 11 6.47 -9.77 -8.91
C ARG A 11 5.37 -9.38 -9.90
N ALA A 12 4.17 -9.92 -9.73
CA ALA A 12 3.04 -9.58 -10.58
C ALA A 12 2.62 -8.11 -10.43
N LEU A 13 2.60 -7.60 -9.20
CA LEU A 13 2.30 -6.20 -8.92
C LEU A 13 3.33 -5.26 -9.55
N LEU A 14 4.61 -5.55 -9.36
CA LEU A 14 5.71 -4.77 -9.93
C LEU A 14 5.61 -4.69 -11.46
N GLU A 15 5.36 -5.80 -12.13
CA GLU A 15 5.24 -5.84 -13.58
C GLU A 15 4.04 -5.04 -14.09
N GLN A 16 2.90 -5.06 -13.40
CA GLN A 16 1.75 -4.26 -13.77
C GLN A 16 2.02 -2.77 -13.69
N ILE A 17 2.67 -2.32 -12.61
CA ILE A 17 3.02 -0.91 -12.42
C ILE A 17 4.05 -0.49 -13.47
N ARG A 18 5.06 -1.31 -13.70
CA ARG A 18 6.10 -1.06 -14.71
C ARG A 18 5.49 -0.96 -16.10
N ALA A 19 4.54 -1.82 -16.45
CA ALA A 19 3.89 -1.82 -17.76
C ALA A 19 3.10 -0.53 -18.04
N VAL A 20 2.50 0.07 -17.01
CA VAL A 20 1.71 1.30 -17.17
C VAL A 20 2.59 2.55 -17.14
N TYR A 21 3.48 2.63 -16.18
CA TYR A 21 4.24 3.85 -15.92
C TYR A 21 5.66 3.82 -16.49
N GLY A 22 6.32 2.65 -16.51
CA GLY A 22 7.70 2.56 -16.95
C GLY A 22 8.60 3.56 -16.23
N GLU A 23 9.33 4.37 -17.02
CA GLU A 23 10.22 5.42 -16.51
C GLU A 23 9.50 6.69 -16.05
N LYS A 24 8.17 6.77 -16.23
CA LYS A 24 7.37 7.95 -15.86
C LYS A 24 7.04 8.03 -14.39
N LEU A 25 7.31 6.98 -13.62
CA LEU A 25 7.20 7.04 -12.17
C LEU A 25 8.29 7.94 -11.60
N GLY A 26 7.91 8.83 -10.69
CA GLY A 26 8.84 9.78 -10.07
C GLY A 26 9.18 11.01 -10.89
N ALA A 27 8.85 11.05 -12.17
CA ALA A 27 9.13 12.19 -13.06
C ALA A 27 8.12 13.35 -12.90
N GLY A 28 7.25 13.30 -11.90
CA GLY A 28 6.09 14.17 -11.77
C GLY A 28 6.34 15.62 -11.36
N GLN A 29 7.58 16.11 -11.38
CA GLN A 29 7.83 17.50 -10.97
C GLN A 29 7.53 18.54 -12.07
N ASP A 30 7.39 18.10 -13.31
CA ASP A 30 7.20 19.03 -14.46
C ASP A 30 5.79 18.98 -15.09
N GLY A 31 4.78 18.59 -14.32
CA GLY A 31 3.37 18.74 -14.72
C GLY A 31 2.83 17.79 -15.77
N ALA A 32 3.61 16.88 -16.31
CA ALA A 32 3.16 15.98 -17.35
C ALA A 32 3.35 14.50 -16.97
N GLN A 33 2.29 13.87 -16.53
CA GLN A 33 2.08 12.41 -16.61
C GLN A 33 2.90 11.48 -15.69
N GLY A 34 3.72 11.99 -14.80
CA GLY A 34 4.39 11.18 -13.79
C GLY A 34 3.47 10.82 -12.62
N ALA A 35 3.76 9.72 -11.95
CA ALA A 35 3.09 9.34 -10.71
C ALA A 35 4.11 9.17 -9.58
N VAL A 36 3.66 9.37 -8.35
CA VAL A 36 4.46 9.17 -7.14
C VAL A 36 3.85 8.04 -6.32
N LEU A 37 4.67 7.35 -5.54
CA LEU A 37 4.23 6.26 -4.67
C LEU A 37 4.00 6.76 -3.24
N ALA A 38 2.93 6.32 -2.63
CA ALA A 38 2.68 6.50 -1.21
C ALA A 38 2.16 5.18 -0.63
N GLY A 39 2.85 4.62 0.35
CA GLY A 39 2.47 3.37 0.99
C GLY A 39 1.75 3.60 2.31
N ILE A 40 0.70 2.84 2.56
CA ILE A 40 -0.02 2.88 3.83
C ILE A 40 0.80 2.10 4.87
N TYR A 41 1.13 2.78 5.96
CA TYR A 41 1.88 2.19 7.07
C TYR A 41 1.03 1.09 7.73
N SER A 42 1.55 -0.10 7.96
CA SER A 42 2.94 -0.54 7.87
C SER A 42 3.25 -1.34 6.60
N GLY A 43 2.46 -2.33 6.24
CA GLY A 43 2.75 -3.23 5.11
C GLY A 43 2.80 -2.53 3.76
N GLY A 44 1.90 -1.59 3.53
CA GLY A 44 1.91 -0.78 2.31
C GLY A 44 3.17 0.08 2.18
N ALA A 45 3.70 0.59 3.29
CA ALA A 45 4.95 1.34 3.30
C ALA A 45 6.15 0.45 2.97
N TRP A 46 6.19 -0.78 3.47
CA TRP A 46 7.24 -1.75 3.10
C TRP A 46 7.23 -2.07 1.60
N LEU A 47 6.04 -2.23 1.05
CA LEU A 47 5.85 -2.47 -0.38
C LEU A 47 6.27 -1.27 -1.21
N ALA A 48 5.87 -0.06 -0.81
CA ALA A 48 6.26 1.17 -1.52
C ALA A 48 7.78 1.38 -1.50
N GLU A 49 8.45 1.09 -0.39
CA GLU A 49 9.90 1.13 -0.28
C GLU A 49 10.58 0.19 -1.29
N ARG A 50 10.12 -1.06 -1.33
CA ARG A 50 10.68 -2.05 -2.25
C ARG A 50 10.37 -1.73 -3.71
N LEU A 51 9.14 -1.30 -4.01
CA LEU A 51 8.76 -0.84 -5.35
C LEU A 51 9.61 0.36 -5.80
N ALA A 52 9.84 1.32 -4.92
CA ALA A 52 10.69 2.47 -5.22
C ALA A 52 12.13 2.03 -5.57
N ARG A 53 12.67 1.08 -4.83
CA ARG A 53 13.99 0.51 -5.12
C ARG A 53 14.02 -0.21 -6.47
N ASP A 54 13.06 -1.10 -6.71
CA ASP A 54 13.01 -1.91 -7.92
C ASP A 54 12.67 -1.10 -9.18
N LEU A 55 12.02 0.06 -9.01
CA LEU A 55 11.68 0.99 -10.08
C LEU A 55 12.65 2.17 -10.19
N ASN A 56 13.71 2.18 -9.37
CA ASN A 56 14.73 3.25 -9.34
C ASN A 56 14.13 4.64 -9.07
N LEU A 57 13.20 4.73 -8.13
CA LEU A 57 12.60 6.00 -7.74
C LEU A 57 13.45 6.67 -6.64
N PRO A 58 13.57 8.02 -6.66
CA PRO A 58 14.35 8.74 -5.65
C PRO A 58 13.69 8.76 -4.27
N SER A 59 12.37 8.61 -4.21
CA SER A 59 11.62 8.71 -2.95
C SER A 59 10.27 8.01 -3.05
N PHE A 60 9.66 7.82 -1.89
CA PHE A 60 8.28 7.36 -1.75
C PHE A 60 7.66 8.02 -0.51
N GLY A 61 6.35 8.13 -0.49
CA GLY A 61 5.62 8.65 0.68
C GLY A 61 5.13 7.53 1.58
N VAL A 62 4.85 7.89 2.83
CA VAL A 62 4.22 7.03 3.83
C VAL A 62 2.99 7.73 4.38
N VAL A 63 1.86 7.03 4.37
CA VAL A 63 0.59 7.52 4.89
C VAL A 63 0.25 6.73 6.16
N ASN A 64 0.11 7.44 7.27
CA ASN A 64 -0.36 6.84 8.52
C ASN A 64 -1.84 7.15 8.71
N VAL A 65 -2.65 6.11 8.81
CA VAL A 65 -4.11 6.21 8.89
C VAL A 65 -4.66 6.09 10.30
N ALA A 66 -3.79 6.08 11.31
CA ALA A 66 -4.19 5.85 12.71
C ALA A 66 -5.30 6.80 13.18
N LEU A 67 -5.25 8.08 12.75
CA LEU A 67 -6.24 9.10 13.13
C LEU A 67 -7.62 8.89 12.47
N HIS A 68 -7.67 8.20 11.33
CA HIS A 68 -8.90 8.02 10.54
C HIS A 68 -9.47 6.61 10.62
N ARG A 69 -8.85 5.72 11.44
CA ARG A 69 -9.34 4.35 11.61
C ARG A 69 -10.56 4.32 12.53
N ASP A 70 -11.50 3.45 12.20
CA ASP A 70 -12.72 3.25 12.96
C ASP A 70 -12.44 2.71 14.39
N ASP A 71 -11.28 2.10 14.59
CA ASP A 71 -10.83 1.54 15.87
C ASP A 71 -9.84 2.42 16.65
N TYR A 72 -9.61 3.65 16.19
CA TYR A 72 -8.67 4.59 16.83
C TYR A 72 -8.93 4.77 18.33
N ALA A 73 -10.18 4.92 18.72
CA ALA A 73 -10.57 5.08 20.11
C ALA A 73 -10.28 3.84 20.98
N LYS A 74 -10.20 2.66 20.36
CA LYS A 74 -9.91 1.39 21.05
C LYS A 74 -8.41 1.14 21.22
N LYS A 75 -7.58 1.63 20.28
CA LYS A 75 -6.13 1.38 20.27
C LYS A 75 -5.31 2.48 20.94
N GLY A 76 -5.90 3.65 21.17
CA GLY A 76 -5.24 4.78 21.82
C GLY A 76 -4.05 5.35 21.02
N LEU A 77 -3.31 6.24 21.68
CA LEU A 77 -2.20 6.99 21.08
C LEU A 77 -0.95 6.17 20.75
N HIS A 78 -0.88 4.90 21.15
CA HIS A 78 0.31 4.05 20.99
C HIS A 78 0.57 3.61 19.55
N SER A 79 -0.35 3.84 18.63
CA SER A 79 -0.20 3.48 17.21
C SER A 79 0.48 4.56 16.37
N GLN A 80 0.98 5.63 16.97
CA GLN A 80 1.59 6.78 16.25
C GLN A 80 3.10 6.63 16.01
N ALA A 81 3.60 5.41 15.83
CA ALA A 81 5.03 5.17 15.67
C ALA A 81 5.65 5.82 14.40
N SER A 82 4.83 6.13 13.38
CA SER A 82 5.32 6.73 12.13
C SER A 82 4.32 7.74 11.59
N PRO A 83 4.62 9.04 11.64
CA PRO A 83 3.75 10.05 11.06
C PRO A 83 3.69 9.93 9.54
N THR A 84 2.66 10.51 8.93
CA THR A 84 2.60 10.68 7.48
C THR A 84 3.77 11.53 7.00
N SER A 85 4.45 11.06 5.98
CA SER A 85 5.60 11.74 5.37
C SER A 85 5.49 11.67 3.86
N LEU A 86 5.26 12.82 3.22
CA LEU A 86 5.07 12.91 1.78
C LEU A 86 6.16 13.82 1.20
N PRO A 87 7.22 13.25 0.60
CA PRO A 87 8.36 14.04 0.07
C PRO A 87 8.07 14.65 -1.29
N PHE A 88 6.82 14.88 -1.62
CA PHE A 88 6.35 15.48 -2.86
C PHE A 88 5.13 16.35 -2.57
N PRO A 89 4.83 17.38 -3.39
CA PRO A 89 3.60 18.12 -3.23
C PRO A 89 2.39 17.23 -3.57
N VAL A 90 1.37 17.26 -2.71
CA VAL A 90 0.14 16.49 -2.95
C VAL A 90 -0.73 17.17 -4.02
N ASP A 91 -0.76 18.50 -4.01
CA ASP A 91 -1.54 19.27 -4.98
C ASP A 91 -1.18 18.88 -6.41
N GLN A 92 -2.20 18.49 -7.16
CA GLN A 92 -2.13 18.12 -8.58
C GLN A 92 -1.22 16.93 -8.89
N SER A 93 -0.72 16.24 -7.88
CA SER A 93 0.05 15.02 -8.08
C SER A 93 -0.84 13.83 -8.41
N ARG A 94 -0.34 12.96 -9.26
CA ARG A 94 -0.92 11.65 -9.49
C ARG A 94 -0.27 10.67 -8.50
N ILE A 95 -1.05 10.12 -7.60
CA ILE A 95 -0.53 9.28 -6.51
C ILE A 95 -0.95 7.84 -6.74
N VAL A 96 0.01 6.92 -6.69
CA VAL A 96 -0.26 5.49 -6.59
C VAL A 96 -0.17 5.12 -5.11
N LEU A 97 -1.32 4.88 -4.50
CA LEU A 97 -1.44 4.49 -3.11
C LEU A 97 -1.25 2.98 -3.01
N VAL A 98 -0.35 2.55 -2.15
CA VAL A 98 0.05 1.14 -2.03
C VAL A 98 -0.39 0.57 -0.68
N ASP A 99 -1.04 -0.58 -0.70
CA ASP A 99 -1.40 -1.32 0.50
C ASP A 99 -1.11 -2.82 0.31
N ASP A 100 -1.05 -3.55 1.42
CA ASP A 100 -0.77 -4.98 1.40
C ASP A 100 -2.00 -5.82 1.06
N VAL A 101 -3.11 -5.60 1.77
CA VAL A 101 -4.35 -6.38 1.60
C VAL A 101 -5.55 -5.46 1.44
N LEU A 102 -6.28 -5.66 0.36
CA LEU A 102 -7.55 -4.98 0.14
C LEU A 102 -8.68 -5.90 0.60
N TYR A 103 -9.47 -5.42 1.56
CA TYR A 103 -10.60 -6.12 2.14
C TYR A 103 -11.88 -5.28 2.02
N THR A 104 -12.29 -4.62 3.08
CA THR A 104 -13.55 -3.84 3.11
C THR A 104 -13.45 -2.51 2.37
N GLY A 105 -12.27 -1.94 2.24
CA GLY A 105 -12.01 -0.60 1.72
C GLY A 105 -11.91 0.48 2.80
N ARG A 106 -12.11 0.14 4.07
CA ARG A 106 -12.07 1.11 5.18
C ARG A 106 -10.70 1.74 5.37
N THR A 107 -9.62 0.96 5.25
CA THR A 107 -8.25 1.48 5.33
C THR A 107 -7.98 2.45 4.18
N ILE A 108 -8.46 2.14 3.00
CA ILE A 108 -8.29 3.00 1.82
C ILE A 108 -9.03 4.31 2.00
N ARG A 109 -10.25 4.28 2.51
CA ARG A 109 -11.01 5.50 2.86
C ARG A 109 -10.21 6.37 3.82
N ALA A 110 -9.67 5.77 4.89
CA ALA A 110 -8.86 6.49 5.87
C ALA A 110 -7.60 7.10 5.23
N ALA A 111 -6.94 6.39 4.34
CA ALA A 111 -5.77 6.89 3.62
C ALA A 111 -6.13 8.05 2.68
N LEU A 112 -7.26 7.99 2.00
CA LEU A 112 -7.74 9.09 1.18
C LEU A 112 -8.02 10.33 2.03
N ASN A 113 -8.66 10.17 3.19
CA ASN A 113 -8.89 11.28 4.12
C ASN A 113 -7.57 11.93 4.55
N GLU A 114 -6.58 11.12 4.89
CA GLU A 114 -5.24 11.60 5.28
C GLU A 114 -4.55 12.34 4.14
N LEU A 115 -4.56 11.80 2.93
CA LEU A 115 -3.94 12.45 1.76
C LEU A 115 -4.57 13.82 1.47
N TYR A 116 -5.89 13.92 1.56
CA TYR A 116 -6.60 15.17 1.28
C TYR A 116 -6.39 16.23 2.37
N ASP A 117 -5.89 15.87 3.54
CA ASP A 117 -5.44 16.83 4.55
C ASP A 117 -4.15 17.56 4.13
N TYR A 118 -3.37 16.97 3.22
CA TYR A 118 -2.11 17.53 2.74
C TYR A 118 -2.23 18.30 1.41
N GLY A 119 -3.34 18.23 0.76
CA GLY A 119 -3.56 18.89 -0.52
C GLY A 119 -4.59 18.19 -1.37
N ARG A 120 -4.70 18.60 -2.62
CA ARG A 120 -5.67 18.05 -3.57
C ARG A 120 -4.97 17.35 -4.72
N PRO A 121 -4.82 16.02 -4.66
CA PRO A 121 -4.21 15.26 -5.74
C PRO A 121 -5.04 15.32 -7.02
N ALA A 122 -4.40 15.25 -8.17
CA ALA A 122 -5.07 15.14 -9.45
C ALA A 122 -5.79 13.80 -9.58
N SER A 123 -5.16 12.73 -9.08
CA SER A 123 -5.77 11.40 -9.02
C SER A 123 -5.08 10.55 -7.94
N VAL A 124 -5.81 9.59 -7.44
CA VAL A 124 -5.28 8.55 -6.57
C VAL A 124 -5.66 7.19 -7.17
N GLU A 125 -4.66 6.40 -7.50
CA GLU A 125 -4.83 5.04 -7.97
C GLU A 125 -4.38 4.09 -6.88
N LEU A 126 -5.01 2.93 -6.78
CA LEU A 126 -4.72 1.96 -5.74
C LEU A 126 -3.95 0.76 -6.30
N ALA A 127 -2.86 0.41 -5.62
CA ALA A 127 -2.08 -0.78 -5.87
C ALA A 127 -2.07 -1.65 -4.60
N VAL A 128 -2.47 -2.90 -4.71
CA VAL A 128 -2.50 -3.82 -3.57
C VAL A 128 -1.79 -5.13 -3.91
N LEU A 129 -1.14 -5.70 -2.89
CA LEU A 129 -0.48 -6.99 -3.06
C LEU A 129 -1.49 -8.12 -3.21
N ALA A 130 -2.51 -8.13 -2.34
CA ALA A 130 -3.55 -9.13 -2.35
C ALA A 130 -4.93 -8.50 -2.21
N ASP A 131 -5.88 -8.97 -3.01
CA ASP A 131 -7.29 -8.62 -2.88
C ASP A 131 -8.05 -9.86 -2.37
N ARG A 132 -8.62 -9.75 -1.18
CA ARG A 132 -9.38 -10.85 -0.56
C ARG A 132 -10.90 -10.74 -0.75
N GLY A 133 -11.39 -9.76 -1.50
CA GLY A 133 -12.82 -9.49 -1.63
C GLY A 133 -13.41 -8.85 -0.38
N GLY A 134 -14.70 -9.00 -0.18
CA GLY A 134 -15.39 -8.55 1.04
C GLY A 134 -15.58 -7.05 1.16
N ARG A 135 -15.74 -6.35 0.05
CA ARG A 135 -15.93 -4.89 0.03
C ARG A 135 -17.17 -4.46 0.82
N GLU A 136 -17.01 -3.40 1.59
CA GLU A 136 -18.10 -2.64 2.21
C GLU A 136 -18.18 -1.22 1.62
N LEU A 137 -17.13 -0.76 0.93
CA LEU A 137 -17.05 0.54 0.27
C LEU A 137 -16.74 0.36 -1.22
N PRO A 138 -17.15 1.32 -2.08
CA PRO A 138 -16.95 1.21 -3.53
C PRO A 138 -15.50 1.55 -3.92
N VAL A 139 -14.58 0.71 -3.54
CA VAL A 139 -13.15 0.85 -3.78
C VAL A 139 -12.66 -0.31 -4.63
N ALA A 140 -11.88 0.00 -5.66
CA ALA A 140 -11.24 -0.99 -6.50
C ALA A 140 -9.77 -0.64 -6.71
N ALA A 141 -8.91 -1.66 -6.77
CA ALA A 141 -7.51 -1.48 -7.08
C ALA A 141 -7.28 -1.52 -8.58
N ARG A 142 -6.46 -0.61 -9.08
CA ARG A 142 -5.99 -0.64 -10.48
C ARG A 142 -4.93 -1.71 -10.69
N PHE A 143 -4.03 -1.88 -9.71
CA PHE A 143 -2.94 -2.84 -9.75
C PHE A 143 -3.13 -3.84 -8.63
N VAL A 144 -3.15 -5.13 -8.95
CA VAL A 144 -3.40 -6.21 -7.99
C VAL A 144 -2.39 -7.31 -8.23
N GLY A 145 -1.63 -7.67 -7.20
CA GLY A 145 -0.72 -8.83 -7.28
C GLY A 145 -1.48 -10.13 -7.52
N GLY A 146 -2.60 -10.30 -6.85
CA GLY A 146 -3.51 -11.42 -7.08
C GLY A 146 -4.70 -11.39 -6.14
N THR A 147 -5.73 -12.17 -6.48
CA THR A 147 -6.87 -12.42 -5.61
C THR A 147 -6.60 -13.63 -4.73
N VAL A 148 -7.03 -13.55 -3.49
CA VAL A 148 -6.79 -14.60 -2.48
C VAL A 148 -8.07 -14.92 -1.74
N ASN A 149 -8.19 -16.15 -1.28
CA ASN A 149 -9.28 -16.57 -0.43
C ASN A 149 -8.82 -16.64 1.02
N VAL A 150 -9.44 -15.85 1.88
CA VAL A 150 -9.16 -15.82 3.31
C VAL A 150 -10.49 -15.99 4.04
N PRO A 151 -10.57 -16.90 5.04
CA PRO A 151 -11.78 -17.04 5.83
C PRO A 151 -12.22 -15.74 6.48
N ALA A 152 -13.53 -15.53 6.64
CA ALA A 152 -14.07 -14.29 7.21
C ALA A 152 -13.63 -14.05 8.66
N ASP A 153 -13.34 -15.13 9.39
CA ASP A 153 -12.85 -15.10 10.77
C ASP A 153 -11.31 -15.01 10.88
N ALA A 154 -10.62 -14.79 9.77
CA ALA A 154 -9.17 -14.67 9.74
C ALA A 154 -8.73 -13.32 9.18
N THR A 155 -7.60 -12.85 9.69
CA THR A 155 -6.87 -11.69 9.16
C THR A 155 -5.66 -12.18 8.38
N LEU A 156 -5.43 -11.64 7.19
CA LEU A 156 -4.23 -11.91 6.40
C LEU A 156 -3.18 -10.87 6.75
N VAL A 157 -2.02 -11.32 7.22
CA VAL A 157 -0.95 -10.46 7.73
C VAL A 157 0.29 -10.62 6.87
N LEU A 158 0.81 -9.49 6.37
CA LEU A 158 2.09 -9.45 5.68
C LEU A 158 3.22 -9.35 6.70
N ALA A 159 4.17 -10.24 6.60
CA ALA A 159 5.40 -10.21 7.37
C ALA A 159 6.58 -9.91 6.46
N ARG A 160 7.57 -9.25 7.03
CA ARG A 160 8.80 -8.91 6.36
C ARG A 160 9.94 -9.63 7.08
N GLU A 161 10.61 -10.53 6.37
CA GLU A 161 11.76 -11.26 6.89
C GLU A 161 13.05 -10.58 6.41
N GLU A 162 13.93 -10.26 7.35
CA GLU A 162 15.30 -9.87 7.04
C GLU A 162 16.14 -11.14 6.95
N GLY A 163 16.69 -11.40 5.80
CA GLY A 163 17.54 -12.57 5.66
C GLY A 163 17.80 -12.95 4.22
N GLY A 164 19.05 -13.16 3.93
CA GLY A 164 19.58 -13.52 2.65
C GLY A 164 20.81 -12.70 2.32
N ALA A 165 21.64 -13.18 1.42
CA ALA A 165 22.80 -12.45 0.95
C ALA A 165 22.36 -11.05 0.44
N ALA A 166 22.99 -10.00 0.93
CA ALA A 166 22.83 -8.62 0.47
C ALA A 166 21.56 -7.86 0.94
N GLY A 167 21.03 -8.14 2.12
CA GLY A 167 19.96 -7.33 2.70
C GLY A 167 18.63 -7.36 1.95
N GLN A 168 18.38 -8.42 1.20
CA GLN A 168 17.11 -8.61 0.51
C GLN A 168 16.00 -8.95 1.51
N GLN A 169 15.01 -8.07 1.61
CA GLN A 169 13.82 -8.32 2.39
C GLN A 169 12.90 -9.26 1.62
N ARG A 170 12.41 -10.28 2.31
CA ARG A 170 11.44 -11.22 1.77
C ARG A 170 10.09 -11.00 2.44
N PHE A 171 9.04 -10.99 1.64
CA PHE A 171 7.67 -10.92 2.13
C PHE A 171 7.07 -12.32 2.25
N THR A 172 6.32 -12.51 3.34
CA THR A 172 5.52 -13.70 3.56
C THR A 172 4.14 -13.31 4.05
N PHE A 173 3.13 -14.11 3.75
CA PHE A 173 1.79 -13.97 4.33
C PHE A 173 1.51 -15.08 5.33
N HIS A 174 0.86 -14.73 6.42
CA HIS A 174 0.26 -15.69 7.33
C HIS A 174 -1.14 -15.23 7.73
N THR A 175 -1.94 -16.15 8.23
CA THR A 175 -3.29 -15.83 8.73
C THR A 175 -3.29 -15.89 10.25
N GLU A 176 -4.02 -14.96 10.85
CA GLU A 176 -4.27 -14.89 12.28
C GLU A 176 -5.76 -14.94 12.52
N ALA A 177 -6.19 -15.51 13.64
CA ALA A 177 -7.58 -15.44 14.05
C ALA A 177 -7.99 -13.99 14.27
N ARG A 178 -9.15 -13.63 13.74
CA ARG A 178 -9.69 -12.28 13.94
C ARG A 178 -10.15 -12.15 15.40
N VAL A 179 -9.59 -11.18 16.08
CA VAL A 179 -10.03 -10.83 17.42
C VAL A 179 -11.15 -9.79 17.27
N ASP A 180 -12.35 -10.13 17.75
CA ASP A 180 -13.50 -9.22 17.77
C ASP A 180 -13.31 -8.07 18.76
#